data_dabe440973d329b3457470344aaca64d
#
_entry.id   dabe440973d329b3457470344aaca64d
#
_cell.length_a   1.000
_cell.length_b   1.000
_cell.length_c   1.000
_cell.angle_alpha   90.00
_cell.angle_beta   90.00
_cell.angle_gamma   90.00
#
_symmetry.space_group_name_H-M   'P 1'
#
loop_
_entity.id
_entity.type
_entity.pdbx_description
1 polymer ?
#
loop_
_entity_poly.entity_id
_entity_poly.type
_entity_poly.pdbx_seq_one_letter_code
_entity_poly.pdbx_strand_id
1 'polypeptide(L)'
;MYQGAYSDRRKVMPYEQDLYLISMAARMLGMHPQTLRKYERLGLLKPTRTIGSMRLYSREELERLKVIKRLVDDGGINLAGVQRLLSIAEVVTRRDVRRRLAQEFDELARMLGLD
;
A
#
# COMPACT_ATOMS: atom_id res chain seq x y z
N MET A 1 2.92 -4.47 -29.17
CA MET A 1 2.53 -4.80 -28.68
C MET A 1 2.63 -4.99 -28.50
N TYR A 2 3.00 -5.35 -28.63
CA TYR A 2 3.00 -5.68 -28.05
C TYR A 2 3.09 -6.15 -27.72
N GLN A 3 3.20 -5.55 -27.87
CA GLN A 3 3.15 -6.14 -27.30
C GLN A 3 3.51 -6.39 -26.92
N GLY A 4 3.82 -6.25 -27.46
CA GLY A 4 3.92 -6.62 -26.72
C GLY A 4 4.47 -6.36 -26.41
N ALA A 5 4.83 -6.01 -26.67
CA ALA A 5 4.94 -5.99 -26.01
C ALA A 5 5.06 -5.80 -25.44
N TYR A 6 5.26 -5.80 -25.28
CA TYR A 6 5.06 -5.92 -24.38
C TYR A 6 5.23 -6.51 -23.81
N SER A 7 5.37 -6.76 -23.81
CA SER A 7 5.33 -7.49 -23.13
C SER A 7 5.97 -7.88 -22.73
N ASP A 8 6.09 -8.11 -22.64
CA ASP A 8 6.56 -8.58 -22.20
C ASP A 8 7.05 -8.18 -21.84
N ARG A 9 7.05 -7.79 -21.80
CA ARG A 9 7.35 -7.39 -21.28
C ARG A 9 7.46 -7.46 -20.48
N ARG A 10 7.47 -7.62 -20.10
CA ARG A 10 7.57 -7.76 -19.32
C ARG A 10 8.27 -7.93 -18.66
N LYS A 11 8.55 -7.83 -18.56
CA LYS A 11 9.26 -7.91 -18.00
C LYS A 11 9.85 -7.34 -17.51
N VAL A 12 9.98 -7.06 -17.63
CA VAL A 12 10.25 -6.46 -17.21
C VAL A 12 10.59 -5.78 -16.74
N MET A 13 10.59 -5.24 -17.23
CA MET A 13 10.72 -4.50 -16.47
C MET A 13 10.04 -4.52 -15.49
N PRO A 14 10.11 -5.04 -14.95
CA PRO A 14 9.26 -5.16 -14.02
C PRO A 14 9.15 -4.31 -13.05
N TYR A 15 9.78 -4.21 -12.91
CA TYR A 15 9.64 -3.43 -12.06
C TYR A 15 8.99 -2.44 -12.46
N GLU A 16 8.69 -2.57 -13.50
CA GLU A 16 7.95 -1.59 -13.87
C GLU A 16 6.79 -1.55 -13.09
N GLN A 17 6.68 -0.53 -12.32
CA GLN A 17 5.56 -0.35 -11.52
C GLN A 17 4.48 0.24 -12.35
N ASP A 18 3.29 -0.29 -12.27
CA ASP A 18 2.13 0.34 -12.84
C ASP A 18 1.89 1.64 -12.08
N LEU A 19 1.69 2.72 -12.84
CA LEU A 19 1.43 4.03 -12.26
C LEU A 19 0.08 4.51 -12.76
N TYR A 20 -0.71 5.06 -11.85
CA TYR A 20 -2.09 5.44 -12.16
C TYR A 20 -2.35 6.88 -11.80
N LEU A 21 -3.06 7.59 -12.69
CA LEU A 21 -3.55 8.93 -12.39
C LEU A 21 -4.63 8.83 -11.31
N ILE A 22 -4.82 9.94 -10.58
CA ILE A 22 -5.79 9.96 -9.50
C ILE A 22 -7.20 9.60 -9.97
N SER A 23 -7.58 10.05 -11.18
CA SER A 23 -8.90 9.74 -11.70
C SER A 23 -9.05 8.24 -11.94
N MET A 24 -8.01 7.59 -12.42
CA MET A 24 -8.05 6.16 -12.66
C MET A 24 -8.08 5.38 -11.35
N ALA A 25 -7.25 5.80 -10.39
CA ALA A 25 -7.22 5.14 -9.09
C ALA A 25 -8.58 5.23 -8.41
N ALA A 26 -9.18 6.40 -8.46
CA ALA A 26 -10.49 6.61 -7.86
C ALA A 26 -11.54 5.71 -8.51
N ARG A 27 -11.52 5.65 -9.84
CA ARG A 27 -12.48 4.82 -10.56
C ARG A 27 -12.31 3.34 -10.23
N MET A 28 -11.07 2.89 -10.20
CA MET A 28 -10.80 1.49 -9.92
C MET A 28 -11.31 1.06 -8.55
N LEU A 29 -11.30 1.97 -7.60
CA LEU A 29 -11.68 1.66 -6.23
C LEU A 29 -13.09 2.14 -5.88
N GLY A 30 -13.81 2.71 -6.85
CA GLY A 30 -15.15 3.20 -6.59
C GLY A 30 -15.18 4.35 -5.60
N MET A 31 -14.19 5.23 -5.67
CA MET A 31 -14.07 6.36 -4.75
C MET A 31 -14.04 7.65 -5.53
N HIS A 32 -14.40 8.73 -4.86
CA HIS A 32 -14.31 10.04 -5.47
C HIS A 32 -12.88 10.55 -5.41
N PRO A 33 -12.38 11.22 -6.47
CA PRO A 33 -11.00 11.75 -6.44
C PRO A 33 -10.74 12.68 -5.26
N GLN A 34 -11.73 13.44 -4.81
CA GLN A 34 -11.53 14.31 -3.66
C GLN A 34 -11.26 13.54 -2.39
N THR A 35 -11.79 12.32 -2.28
CA THR A 35 -11.50 11.47 -1.13
C THR A 35 -10.03 11.10 -1.12
N LEU A 36 -9.47 10.79 -2.27
CA LEU A 36 -8.04 10.48 -2.37
C LEU A 36 -7.20 11.70 -1.99
N ARG A 37 -7.59 12.88 -2.45
CA ARG A 37 -6.88 14.10 -2.09
C ARG A 37 -6.95 14.37 -0.60
N LYS A 38 -8.09 14.10 0.01
CA LYS A 38 -8.25 14.25 1.46
C LYS A 38 -7.32 13.29 2.20
N TYR A 39 -7.28 12.04 1.77
CA TYR A 39 -6.40 11.05 2.40
C TYR A 39 -4.93 11.45 2.25
N GLU A 40 -4.58 12.02 1.12
CA GLU A 40 -3.21 12.50 0.92
C GLU A 40 -2.88 13.64 1.86
N ARG A 41 -3.81 14.59 2.03
CA ARG A 41 -3.60 15.71 2.95
C ARG A 41 -3.43 15.23 4.39
N LEU A 42 -4.08 14.13 4.73
CA LEU A 42 -3.99 13.57 6.07
C LEU A 42 -2.77 12.68 6.27
N GLY A 43 -1.98 12.52 5.22
CA GLY A 43 -0.79 11.69 5.31
C GLY A 43 -1.04 10.20 5.20
N LEU A 44 -2.26 9.81 4.81
CA LEU A 44 -2.58 8.40 4.65
C LEU A 44 -2.06 7.84 3.35
N LEU A 45 -1.88 8.68 2.36
CA LEU A 45 -1.40 8.32 1.04
C LEU A 45 -0.30 9.25 0.61
N LYS A 46 0.63 8.72 -0.17
CA LYS A 46 1.67 9.53 -0.77
C LYS A 46 1.78 9.15 -2.23
N PRO A 47 1.68 10.12 -3.16
CA PRO A 47 1.88 9.80 -4.56
C PRO A 47 3.27 9.24 -4.77
N THR A 48 3.38 8.27 -5.66
CA THR A 48 4.67 7.70 -5.99
C THR A 48 5.53 8.72 -6.72
N ARG A 49 4.88 9.50 -7.57
CA ARG A 49 5.59 10.39 -8.46
C ARG A 49 4.69 11.53 -8.89
N THR A 50 5.27 12.67 -9.17
CA THR A 50 4.55 13.82 -9.70
C THR A 50 5.16 14.21 -11.03
N ILE A 51 4.32 14.41 -12.04
CA ILE A 51 4.74 14.89 -13.33
C ILE A 51 3.97 16.17 -13.59
N GLY A 52 4.67 17.31 -13.56
CA GLY A 52 3.99 18.60 -13.65
C GLY A 52 3.05 18.75 -12.47
N SER A 53 1.78 18.97 -12.77
CA SER A 53 0.75 19.10 -11.73
C SER A 53 0.02 17.79 -11.47
N MET A 54 0.44 16.70 -12.13
CA MET A 54 -0.24 15.42 -11.99
C MET A 54 0.47 14.56 -10.95
N ARG A 55 -0.33 13.76 -10.24
CA ARG A 55 0.19 12.82 -9.27
C ARG A 55 -0.10 11.42 -9.73
N LEU A 56 0.87 10.53 -9.51
CA LEU A 56 0.77 9.14 -9.93
C LEU A 56 0.81 8.25 -8.71
N TYR A 57 -0.04 7.25 -8.71
CA TYR A 57 -0.14 6.29 -7.61
C TYR A 57 0.32 4.93 -8.10
N SER A 58 1.13 4.25 -7.30
CA SER A 58 1.62 2.93 -7.63
C SER A 58 0.59 1.88 -7.25
N ARG A 59 0.84 0.65 -7.68
CA ARG A 59 0.00 -0.47 -7.28
C ARG A 59 -0.02 -0.61 -5.76
N GLU A 60 1.11 -0.37 -5.12
CA GLU A 60 1.18 -0.45 -3.66
C GLU A 60 0.27 0.57 -3.01
N GLU A 61 0.24 1.78 -3.56
CA GLU A 61 -0.65 2.80 -3.04
C GLU A 61 -2.11 2.42 -3.25
N LEU A 62 -2.43 1.75 -4.36
CA LEU A 62 -3.79 1.29 -4.59
C LEU A 62 -4.18 0.21 -3.58
N GLU A 63 -3.26 -0.68 -3.25
CA GLU A 63 -3.54 -1.69 -2.23
C GLU A 63 -3.74 -1.04 -0.87
N ARG A 64 -2.95 -0.03 -0.58
CA ARG A 64 -3.10 0.72 0.66
C ARG A 64 -4.48 1.39 0.72
N LEU A 65 -4.93 1.94 -0.41
CA LEU A 65 -6.25 2.54 -0.50
C LEU A 65 -7.35 1.53 -0.23
N LYS A 66 -7.20 0.31 -0.73
CA LYS A 66 -8.18 -0.73 -0.48
C LYS A 66 -8.30 -1.03 1.01
N VAL A 67 -7.17 -1.09 1.69
CA VAL A 67 -7.17 -1.33 3.13
C VAL A 67 -7.86 -0.19 3.86
N ILE A 68 -7.50 1.05 3.51
CA ILE A 68 -8.11 2.22 4.14
C ILE A 68 -9.63 2.20 3.94
N LYS A 69 -10.05 1.94 2.71
CA LYS A 69 -11.47 1.91 2.39
C LYS A 69 -12.21 0.88 3.23
N ARG A 70 -11.64 -0.31 3.38
CA ARG A 70 -12.28 -1.36 4.16
C ARG A 70 -12.33 -1.02 5.64
N LEU A 71 -11.28 -0.40 6.16
CA LEU A 71 -11.27 -0.02 7.57
C LEU A 71 -12.33 1.03 7.85
N VAL A 72 -12.48 1.99 6.94
CA VAL A 72 -13.48 3.05 7.12
C VAL A 72 -14.88 2.55 6.85
N ASP A 73 -15.10 1.92 5.69
CA ASP A 73 -16.45 1.55 5.27
C ASP A 73 -16.98 0.34 6.02
N ASP A 74 -16.20 -0.73 6.08
CA ASP A 74 -16.65 -1.97 6.69
C ASP A 74 -16.37 -2.00 8.19
N GLY A 75 -15.25 -1.46 8.61
CA GLY A 75 -14.85 -1.50 10.01
C GLY A 75 -15.37 -0.35 10.83
N GLY A 76 -15.91 0.69 10.19
CA GLY A 76 -16.41 1.85 10.90
C GLY A 76 -15.34 2.63 11.65
N ILE A 77 -14.08 2.47 11.26
CA ILE A 77 -12.98 3.13 11.95
C ILE A 77 -12.79 4.54 11.39
N ASN A 78 -12.70 5.53 12.25
CA ASN A 78 -12.50 6.89 11.79
C ASN A 78 -11.08 7.08 11.28
N LEU A 79 -10.84 8.20 10.60
CA LEU A 79 -9.56 8.42 9.93
C LEU A 79 -8.39 8.52 10.91
N ALA A 80 -8.61 9.04 12.10
CA ALA A 80 -7.53 9.09 13.10
C ALA A 80 -7.12 7.69 13.51
N GLY A 81 -8.10 6.79 13.67
CA GLY A 81 -7.80 5.40 13.99
C GLY A 81 -7.07 4.71 12.86
N VAL A 82 -7.48 4.99 11.61
CA VAL A 82 -6.79 4.42 10.45
C VAL A 82 -5.34 4.87 10.42
N GLN A 83 -5.09 6.15 10.69
CA GLN A 83 -3.71 6.66 10.73
C GLN A 83 -2.87 5.90 11.75
N ARG A 84 -3.43 5.66 12.92
CA ARG A 84 -2.70 4.94 13.96
C ARG A 84 -2.42 3.51 13.55
N LEU A 85 -3.42 2.84 12.99
CA LEU A 85 -3.25 1.46 12.55
C LEU A 85 -2.19 1.34 11.47
N LEU A 86 -2.19 2.27 10.51
CA LEU A 86 -1.20 2.23 9.45
C LEU A 86 0.20 2.51 9.97
N SER A 87 0.33 3.42 10.95
CA SER A 87 1.62 3.70 11.56
C SER A 87 2.17 2.48 12.27
N ILE A 88 1.32 1.78 13.00
CA ILE A 88 1.72 0.57 13.69
C ILE A 88 2.14 -0.50 12.68
N ALA A 89 1.34 -0.66 11.62
CA ALA A 89 1.64 -1.64 10.59
C ALA A 89 2.98 -1.37 9.93
N GLU A 90 3.29 -0.10 9.68
CA GLU A 90 4.57 0.25 9.08
C GLU A 90 5.74 -0.17 9.96
N VAL A 91 5.62 0.06 11.25
CA VAL A 91 6.67 -0.33 12.19
C VAL A 91 6.85 -1.84 12.17
N VAL A 92 5.73 -2.57 12.24
CA VAL A 92 5.78 -4.02 12.28
C VAL A 92 6.34 -4.62 10.99
N THR A 93 6.08 -3.97 9.86
CA THR A 93 6.52 -4.50 8.58
C THR A 93 7.94 -4.06 8.20
N ARG A 94 8.59 -3.25 9.00
CA ARG A 94 9.97 -2.92 8.74
C ARG A 94 10.81 -4.18 8.75
N ARG A 95 11.73 -4.24 7.82
CA ARG A 95 12.52 -5.44 7.65
C ARG A 95 13.27 -5.84 8.92
N ASP A 96 13.87 -4.87 9.57
CA ASP A 96 14.66 -5.14 10.78
C ASP A 96 13.76 -5.61 11.92
N VAL A 97 12.58 -5.00 12.07
CA VAL A 97 11.66 -5.40 13.12
C VAL A 97 11.13 -6.81 12.86
N ARG A 98 10.74 -7.09 11.62
CA ARG A 98 10.24 -8.42 11.29
C ARG A 98 11.29 -9.50 11.52
N ARG A 99 12.52 -9.19 11.16
CA ARG A 99 13.61 -10.16 11.36
C ARG A 99 13.81 -10.47 12.83
N ARG A 100 13.78 -9.43 13.66
CA ARG A 100 13.94 -9.59 15.09
C ARG A 100 12.79 -10.41 15.69
N LEU A 101 11.58 -10.09 15.30
CA LEU A 101 10.42 -10.84 15.78
C LEU A 101 10.48 -12.30 15.36
N ALA A 102 10.91 -12.57 14.13
CA ALA A 102 11.02 -13.93 13.66
C ALA A 102 12.02 -14.70 14.49
N GLN A 103 13.14 -14.08 14.83
CA GLN A 103 14.15 -14.72 15.65
C GLN A 103 13.62 -15.03 17.05
N GLU A 104 12.87 -14.10 17.63
CA GLU A 104 12.30 -14.30 18.94
C GLU A 104 11.26 -15.41 18.93
N PHE A 105 10.45 -15.48 17.90
CA PHE A 105 9.48 -16.56 17.78
C PHE A 105 10.15 -17.91 17.59
N ASP A 106 11.21 -17.96 16.80
CA ASP A 106 11.96 -19.21 16.61
C ASP A 106 12.55 -19.69 17.93
N GLU A 107 13.13 -18.77 18.68
CA GLU A 107 13.73 -19.12 19.94
C GLU A 107 12.66 -19.61 20.92
N LEU A 108 11.54 -18.92 20.96
CA LEU A 108 10.46 -19.33 21.84
C LEU A 108 9.93 -20.70 21.45
N ALA A 109 9.79 -20.96 20.18
CA ALA A 109 9.33 -22.26 19.70
C ALA A 109 10.30 -23.36 20.13
N ARG A 110 11.59 -23.12 20.04
CA ARG A 110 12.57 -24.10 20.49
C ARG A 110 12.45 -24.35 21.99
N MET A 111 12.26 -23.29 22.77
CA MET A 111 12.12 -23.43 24.22
C MET A 111 10.90 -24.24 24.58
N LEU A 112 9.85 -24.15 23.76
CA LEU A 112 8.61 -24.86 24.00
C LEU A 112 8.59 -26.23 23.32
N GLY A 113 9.63 -26.57 22.58
CA GLY A 113 9.69 -27.86 21.91
C GLY A 113 8.78 -27.97 20.72
N LEU A 114 8.51 -26.85 20.05
CA LEU A 114 7.54 -26.82 18.95
C LEU A 114 8.16 -26.86 17.57
N ASP A 115 9.48 -26.87 17.43
CA ASP A 115 10.11 -26.86 16.13
C ASP A 115 10.20 -28.23 15.47
#